data_189dd266363cbb71b63ef745f4d9a9d9
#
_entry.id   189dd266363cbb71b63ef745f4d9a9d9
#
_cell.length_a   1.000
_cell.length_b   1.000
_cell.length_c   1.000
_cell.angle_alpha   90.00
_cell.angle_beta   90.00
_cell.angle_gamma   90.00
#
_symmetry.space_group_name_H-M   'P 1'
#
loop_
_entity.id
_entity.type
_entity.pdbx_description
1 polymer ?
#
loop_
_entity_poly.entity_id
_entity_poly.type
_entity_poly.pdbx_seq_one_letter_code
_entity_poly.pdbx_strand_id
1 'polypeptide(L)'
;MVSPEPPGRGLGGLFQRLGPRLTAVAIVDLVLVLGAVTVLGFLLTGALDRSGGPSHQATNSPGTSKTTAPEEGVTSPTVPPKAATPPAGALTLTEFAAPSRNIVCRIKSDSATCTIAAFAYPTPAPTPAPTPAPTPGPCAGGTVGHLFVVTKDGVQIPCLAGPAPGAAPANAKVLAYGTATSVNGFTCSSDPSGILCRHDASGHGFTLARAGFGIR
;
A
#
# COMPACT_ATOMS: atom_id res chain seq x y z
N MET A 1 -38.34 -28.43 62.33
CA MET A 1 -38.58 -27.89 61.01
C MET A 1 -38.07 -26.46 61.00
N VAL A 2 -36.91 -26.22 60.45
CA VAL A 2 -36.24 -24.91 60.39
C VAL A 2 -36.20 -24.53 58.91
N SER A 3 -36.89 -23.43 58.55
CA SER A 3 -36.89 -22.87 57.20
C SER A 3 -35.58 -22.09 56.99
N PRO A 4 -34.92 -22.21 55.83
CA PRO A 4 -33.75 -21.41 55.50
C PRO A 4 -34.14 -20.01 54.98
N GLU A 5 -33.46 -19.02 55.49
CA GLU A 5 -33.51 -17.59 55.13
C GLU A 5 -32.91 -17.33 53.72
N PRO A 6 -33.46 -16.40 52.94
CA PRO A 6 -32.90 -16.09 51.63
C PRO A 6 -31.66 -15.17 51.71
N PRO A 7 -30.64 -15.35 50.86
CA PRO A 7 -29.43 -14.53 50.86
C PRO A 7 -29.68 -13.12 50.34
N GLY A 8 -29.06 -12.16 50.99
CA GLY A 8 -29.13 -10.73 50.79
C GLY A 8 -28.74 -10.30 49.35
N ARG A 9 -29.45 -9.32 48.83
CA ARG A 9 -29.20 -8.60 47.56
C ARG A 9 -27.96 -7.71 47.70
N GLY A 10 -26.79 -8.26 47.31
CA GLY A 10 -25.60 -7.45 47.13
C GLY A 10 -25.68 -6.67 45.79
N LEU A 11 -25.22 -5.41 45.81
CA LEU A 11 -25.14 -4.50 44.64
C LEU A 11 -24.27 -5.00 43.47
N GLY A 12 -23.66 -6.18 43.55
CA GLY A 12 -22.83 -6.78 42.51
C GLY A 12 -23.58 -7.37 41.29
N GLY A 13 -24.92 -7.47 41.37
CA GLY A 13 -25.71 -8.16 40.32
C GLY A 13 -26.14 -7.32 39.11
N LEU A 14 -25.87 -6.01 39.14
CA LEU A 14 -26.35 -5.13 38.03
C LEU A 14 -25.43 -5.16 36.80
N PHE A 15 -24.14 -5.48 36.98
CA PHE A 15 -23.17 -5.52 35.87
C PHE A 15 -23.15 -6.83 35.06
N GLN A 16 -23.80 -7.88 35.54
CA GLN A 16 -23.76 -9.19 34.92
C GLN A 16 -24.85 -9.43 33.86
N ARG A 17 -25.73 -8.47 33.63
CA ARG A 17 -26.79 -8.54 32.61
C ARG A 17 -26.56 -7.73 31.35
N LEU A 18 -25.52 -6.91 31.29
CA LEU A 18 -25.12 -6.23 30.06
C LEU A 18 -24.26 -7.19 29.24
N GLY A 19 -24.85 -7.75 28.19
CA GLY A 19 -24.14 -8.67 27.30
C GLY A 19 -22.88 -8.02 26.68
N PRO A 20 -21.89 -8.84 26.26
CA PRO A 20 -20.57 -8.36 25.79
C PRO A 20 -20.62 -7.35 24.64
N ARG A 21 -21.75 -7.23 23.98
CA ARG A 21 -21.98 -6.24 22.90
C ARG A 21 -22.22 -4.81 23.42
N LEU A 22 -22.88 -4.66 24.57
CA LEU A 22 -23.15 -3.33 25.16
C LEU A 22 -21.90 -2.74 25.85
N THR A 23 -21.07 -3.57 26.44
CA THR A 23 -19.79 -3.13 27.01
C THR A 23 -18.80 -2.70 25.93
N ALA A 24 -18.76 -3.38 24.78
CA ALA A 24 -17.92 -3.00 23.64
C ALA A 24 -18.33 -1.63 23.06
N VAL A 25 -19.62 -1.36 22.91
CA VAL A 25 -20.12 -0.06 22.42
C VAL A 25 -19.77 1.07 23.40
N ALA A 26 -19.96 0.88 24.69
CA ALA A 26 -19.64 1.90 25.70
C ALA A 26 -18.14 2.25 25.76
N ILE A 27 -17.26 1.26 25.53
CA ILE A 27 -15.81 1.51 25.47
C ILE A 27 -15.44 2.29 24.21
N VAL A 28 -16.04 1.96 23.06
CA VAL A 28 -15.80 2.68 21.81
C VAL A 28 -16.25 4.13 21.91
N ASP A 29 -17.42 4.41 22.48
CA ASP A 29 -17.90 5.77 22.69
C ASP A 29 -16.99 6.58 23.62
N LEU A 30 -16.52 5.97 24.72
CA LEU A 30 -15.59 6.63 25.64
C LEU A 30 -14.26 7.00 24.95
N VAL A 31 -13.71 6.10 24.11
CA VAL A 31 -12.47 6.35 23.38
C VAL A 31 -12.65 7.45 22.32
N LEU A 32 -13.80 7.50 21.64
CA LEU A 32 -14.11 8.56 20.66
C LEU A 32 -14.24 9.92 21.33
N VAL A 33 -14.91 10.00 22.48
CA VAL A 33 -15.05 11.26 23.23
C VAL A 33 -13.70 11.76 23.75
N LEU A 34 -12.86 10.88 24.30
CA LEU A 34 -11.52 11.25 24.74
C LEU A 34 -10.62 11.68 23.57
N GLY A 35 -10.72 11.02 22.41
CA GLY A 35 -10.02 11.41 21.19
C GLY A 35 -10.46 12.78 20.67
N ALA A 36 -11.74 13.10 20.69
CA ALA A 36 -12.27 14.39 20.26
C ALA A 36 -11.81 15.54 21.19
N VAL A 37 -11.78 15.31 22.50
CA VAL A 37 -11.31 16.32 23.47
C VAL A 37 -9.81 16.61 23.30
N THR A 38 -8.99 15.59 23.04
CA THR A 38 -7.54 15.80 22.81
C THR A 38 -7.27 16.55 21.53
N VAL A 39 -7.98 16.25 20.44
CA VAL A 39 -7.85 16.96 19.15
C VAL A 39 -8.29 18.42 19.29
N LEU A 40 -9.41 18.69 19.98
CA LEU A 40 -9.89 20.05 20.21
C LEU A 40 -8.91 20.85 21.08
N GLY A 41 -8.31 20.23 22.09
CA GLY A 41 -7.26 20.84 22.91
C GLY A 41 -6.02 21.24 22.10
N PHE A 42 -5.60 20.38 21.15
CA PHE A 42 -4.43 20.64 20.30
C PHE A 42 -4.68 21.77 19.28
N LEU A 43 -5.93 21.91 18.79
CA LEU A 43 -6.31 23.01 17.87
C LEU A 43 -6.39 24.38 18.60
N LEU A 44 -6.76 24.40 19.88
CA LEU A 44 -6.84 25.63 20.66
C LEU A 44 -5.46 26.13 21.14
N THR A 45 -4.51 25.23 21.39
CA THR A 45 -3.14 25.60 21.81
C THR A 45 -2.21 25.93 20.64
N GLY A 46 -2.49 25.41 19.42
CA GLY A 46 -1.70 25.68 18.22
C GLY A 46 -1.92 27.05 17.56
N ALA A 47 -2.83 27.88 18.06
CA ALA A 47 -3.16 29.18 17.48
C ALA A 47 -2.38 30.37 18.07
N LEU A 48 -1.49 30.15 19.04
CA LEU A 48 -0.79 31.24 19.75
C LEU A 48 0.71 31.39 19.47
N ASP A 49 1.29 30.52 18.62
CA ASP A 49 2.73 30.64 18.24
C ASP A 49 2.88 30.96 16.74
N ARG A 50 2.53 32.19 16.38
CA ARG A 50 2.87 32.75 15.07
C ARG A 50 3.27 34.23 15.21
N SER A 51 4.47 34.45 15.75
CA SER A 51 5.14 35.75 15.68
C SER A 51 6.65 35.58 15.68
N GLY A 52 7.30 36.01 14.59
CA GLY A 52 8.72 36.27 14.58
C GLY A 52 9.51 35.61 13.44
N GLY A 53 9.47 36.17 12.23
CA GLY A 53 10.46 35.93 11.19
C GLY A 53 11.10 37.23 10.76
N PRO A 54 12.43 37.31 10.54
CA PRO A 54 13.09 38.51 10.05
C PRO A 54 13.01 38.63 8.52
N SER A 55 12.70 39.82 8.10
CA SER A 55 12.73 40.32 6.72
C SER A 55 14.15 40.30 6.14
N HIS A 56 14.32 39.73 4.96
CA HIS A 56 15.43 40.11 4.08
C HIS A 56 14.86 40.81 2.84
N GLN A 57 15.18 42.08 2.79
CA GLN A 57 14.95 43.02 1.71
C GLN A 57 15.97 42.76 0.63
N ALA A 58 15.56 42.57 -0.61
CA ALA A 58 16.42 42.61 -1.79
C ALA A 58 15.76 43.46 -2.88
N THR A 59 16.47 44.40 -3.30
CA THR A 59 16.33 45.58 -4.11
C THR A 59 15.98 45.27 -5.58
N ASN A 60 15.22 46.20 -6.18
CA ASN A 60 14.76 46.31 -7.55
C ASN A 60 15.82 46.18 -8.67
N SER A 61 15.39 45.65 -9.81
CA SER A 61 15.41 46.45 -11.06
C SER A 61 14.62 45.79 -12.18
N PRO A 62 13.98 46.56 -13.08
CA PRO A 62 13.02 46.07 -14.06
C PRO A 62 13.70 45.72 -15.38
N GLY A 63 13.32 44.60 -15.97
CA GLY A 63 13.70 44.21 -17.32
C GLY A 63 12.52 43.59 -18.07
N THR A 64 11.87 44.38 -18.87
CA THR A 64 10.87 43.99 -19.86
C THR A 64 11.52 43.13 -20.93
N SER A 65 11.09 41.90 -21.13
CA SER A 65 11.24 41.18 -22.38
C SER A 65 10.12 40.19 -22.59
N LYS A 66 9.25 40.55 -23.48
CA LYS A 66 8.15 39.77 -24.03
C LYS A 66 8.78 38.79 -25.03
N THR A 67 8.79 37.50 -24.70
CA THR A 67 9.11 36.45 -25.65
C THR A 67 8.06 35.35 -25.52
N THR A 68 7.29 35.22 -26.57
CA THR A 68 6.37 34.15 -26.89
C THR A 68 7.17 32.84 -26.90
N ALA A 69 6.92 31.93 -25.98
CA ALA A 69 7.45 30.57 -25.99
C ALA A 69 6.47 29.67 -26.73
N PRO A 70 6.94 28.83 -27.63
CA PRO A 70 6.16 27.69 -28.14
C PRO A 70 6.03 26.66 -27.01
N GLU A 71 4.82 26.12 -26.90
CA GLU A 71 4.48 25.00 -26.04
C GLU A 71 5.15 23.73 -26.59
N GLU A 72 6.39 23.48 -26.16
CA GLU A 72 7.04 22.20 -26.39
C GLU A 72 6.51 21.18 -25.38
N GLY A 73 5.76 20.21 -25.87
CA GLY A 73 5.37 19.03 -25.13
C GLY A 73 6.60 18.37 -24.50
N VAL A 74 6.68 18.39 -23.17
CA VAL A 74 7.70 17.68 -22.39
C VAL A 74 7.43 16.18 -22.51
N THR A 75 7.89 15.58 -23.60
CA THR A 75 8.13 14.14 -23.65
C THR A 75 9.34 13.87 -22.77
N SER A 76 9.08 13.45 -21.53
CA SER A 76 10.11 12.93 -20.65
C SER A 76 10.82 11.77 -21.37
N PRO A 77 12.14 11.81 -21.58
CA PRO A 77 12.83 10.72 -22.24
C PRO A 77 12.66 9.47 -21.39
N THR A 78 11.93 8.47 -21.91
CA THR A 78 11.87 7.13 -21.29
C THR A 78 13.25 6.52 -21.41
N VAL A 79 14.07 6.65 -20.36
CA VAL A 79 15.36 5.96 -20.29
C VAL A 79 15.08 4.45 -20.33
N PRO A 80 15.64 3.69 -21.29
CA PRO A 80 15.44 2.26 -21.34
C PRO A 80 15.83 1.61 -20.02
N PRO A 81 15.07 0.61 -19.53
CA PRO A 81 15.43 -0.10 -18.32
C PRO A 81 16.80 -0.75 -18.47
N LYS A 82 17.65 -0.59 -17.47
CA LYS A 82 19.04 -1.06 -17.48
C LYS A 82 19.15 -2.42 -16.79
N ALA A 83 19.88 -3.36 -17.44
CA ALA A 83 20.27 -4.61 -16.81
C ALA A 83 20.94 -4.38 -15.44
N ALA A 84 20.63 -5.23 -14.47
CA ALA A 84 21.14 -5.11 -13.11
C ALA A 84 21.46 -6.48 -12.53
N THR A 85 22.60 -6.59 -11.86
CA THR A 85 23.02 -7.79 -11.17
C THR A 85 22.23 -7.99 -9.87
N PRO A 86 21.88 -9.22 -9.49
CA PRO A 86 21.33 -9.52 -8.18
C PRO A 86 22.27 -9.02 -7.06
N PRO A 87 21.72 -8.52 -5.93
CA PRO A 87 22.55 -8.12 -4.81
C PRO A 87 23.24 -9.33 -4.17
N ALA A 88 24.44 -9.13 -3.64
CA ALA A 88 25.15 -10.16 -2.89
C ALA A 88 24.30 -10.62 -1.69
N GLY A 89 24.24 -11.93 -1.45
CA GLY A 89 23.44 -12.50 -0.38
C GLY A 89 21.93 -12.57 -0.66
N ALA A 90 21.51 -12.36 -1.90
CA ALA A 90 20.11 -12.61 -2.27
C ALA A 90 19.70 -14.04 -1.94
N LEU A 91 18.50 -14.17 -1.36
CA LEU A 91 17.88 -15.46 -1.09
C LEU A 91 17.42 -16.15 -2.39
N THR A 92 16.96 -17.40 -2.28
CA THR A 92 16.43 -18.19 -3.40
C THR A 92 14.95 -18.56 -3.19
N LEU A 93 14.16 -17.64 -2.60
CA LEU A 93 12.75 -17.87 -2.38
C LEU A 93 11.99 -17.71 -3.70
N THR A 94 11.28 -18.74 -4.12
CA THR A 94 10.40 -18.69 -5.29
C THR A 94 8.99 -18.19 -4.97
N GLU A 95 8.61 -18.23 -3.69
CA GLU A 95 7.32 -17.71 -3.19
C GLU A 95 7.53 -17.05 -1.83
N PHE A 96 7.00 -15.84 -1.66
CA PHE A 96 7.15 -15.07 -0.43
C PHE A 96 6.07 -14.01 -0.30
N ALA A 97 5.87 -13.54 0.94
CA ALA A 97 5.05 -12.37 1.25
C ALA A 97 5.94 -11.20 1.70
N ALA A 98 5.49 -9.98 1.50
CA ALA A 98 6.02 -8.82 2.21
C ALA A 98 5.80 -8.96 3.71
N PRO A 99 6.59 -8.29 4.59
CA PRO A 99 6.36 -8.31 6.04
C PRO A 99 4.97 -7.83 6.45
N SER A 100 4.38 -6.89 5.72
CA SER A 100 3.00 -6.43 5.91
C SER A 100 1.93 -7.47 5.59
N ARG A 101 2.31 -8.58 4.93
CA ARG A 101 1.43 -9.63 4.39
C ARG A 101 0.42 -9.16 3.35
N ASN A 102 0.48 -7.89 2.95
CA ASN A 102 -0.41 -7.31 1.95
C ASN A 102 -0.02 -7.66 0.52
N ILE A 103 1.26 -8.02 0.28
CA ILE A 103 1.79 -8.37 -1.04
C ILE A 103 2.34 -9.80 -0.96
N VAL A 104 1.96 -10.63 -1.93
CA VAL A 104 2.48 -11.99 -2.12
C VAL A 104 3.08 -12.08 -3.51
N CYS A 105 4.31 -12.59 -3.59
CA CYS A 105 5.03 -12.72 -4.85
C CYS A 105 5.40 -14.18 -5.12
N ARG A 106 5.45 -14.52 -6.39
CA ARG A 106 5.91 -15.82 -6.90
C ARG A 106 6.82 -15.60 -8.09
N ILE A 107 8.00 -16.25 -8.08
CA ILE A 107 8.97 -16.25 -9.17
C ILE A 107 8.90 -17.60 -9.86
N LYS A 108 8.67 -17.59 -11.17
CA LYS A 108 8.70 -18.73 -12.07
C LYS A 108 9.94 -18.67 -12.98
N SER A 109 10.05 -19.59 -13.93
CA SER A 109 11.15 -19.62 -14.90
C SER A 109 11.12 -18.45 -15.89
N ASP A 110 9.94 -17.89 -16.16
CA ASP A 110 9.67 -16.91 -17.22
C ASP A 110 9.09 -15.59 -16.71
N SER A 111 8.76 -15.50 -15.42
CA SER A 111 8.08 -14.35 -14.86
C SER A 111 8.24 -14.22 -13.34
N ALA A 112 8.18 -13.00 -12.85
CA ALA A 112 7.89 -12.72 -11.45
C ALA A 112 6.53 -12.03 -11.33
N THR A 113 5.68 -12.58 -10.46
CA THR A 113 4.29 -12.16 -10.30
C THR A 113 4.06 -11.74 -8.86
N CYS A 114 3.44 -10.59 -8.63
CA CYS A 114 3.01 -10.17 -7.29
C CYS A 114 1.52 -9.83 -7.29
N THR A 115 0.84 -10.25 -6.22
CA THR A 115 -0.53 -9.84 -5.93
C THR A 115 -0.55 -8.94 -4.69
N ILE A 116 -1.45 -7.95 -4.68
CA ILE A 116 -1.68 -7.05 -3.55
C ILE A 116 -3.13 -7.17 -3.07
N ALA A 117 -3.32 -7.39 -1.77
CA ALA A 117 -4.65 -7.57 -1.19
C ALA A 117 -5.42 -6.25 -1.07
N ALA A 118 -4.77 -5.19 -0.61
CA ALA A 118 -5.38 -3.88 -0.45
C ALA A 118 -4.43 -2.77 -0.96
N PHE A 119 -4.98 -1.85 -1.74
CA PHE A 119 -4.25 -0.68 -2.22
C PHE A 119 -5.08 0.60 -2.10
N ALA A 120 -4.41 1.77 -2.20
CA ALA A 120 -5.01 3.09 -2.08
C ALA A 120 -4.74 3.99 -3.32
N TYR A 121 -4.15 3.44 -4.38
CA TYR A 121 -3.94 4.15 -5.64
C TYR A 121 -5.17 4.00 -6.57
N PRO A 122 -5.35 4.91 -7.55
CA PRO A 122 -6.36 4.76 -8.57
C PRO A 122 -6.19 3.45 -9.35
N THR A 123 -7.28 2.76 -9.61
CA THR A 123 -7.26 1.49 -10.36
C THR A 123 -6.64 1.71 -11.74
N PRO A 124 -5.52 1.04 -12.07
CA PRO A 124 -4.89 1.17 -13.38
C PRO A 124 -5.73 0.54 -14.49
N ALA A 125 -5.47 0.94 -15.72
CA ALA A 125 -5.98 0.19 -16.87
C ALA A 125 -5.27 -1.18 -16.95
N PRO A 126 -5.98 -2.25 -17.31
CA PRO A 126 -5.34 -3.56 -17.50
C PRO A 126 -4.40 -3.54 -18.72
N THR A 127 -3.27 -4.22 -18.60
CA THR A 127 -2.30 -4.41 -19.68
C THR A 127 -1.87 -5.88 -19.79
N PRO A 128 -1.93 -6.52 -20.96
CA PRO A 128 -2.51 -5.95 -22.18
C PRO A 128 -4.00 -5.64 -22.01
N ALA A 129 -4.48 -4.66 -22.74
CA ALA A 129 -5.92 -4.38 -22.76
C ALA A 129 -6.67 -5.62 -23.28
N PRO A 130 -7.75 -6.05 -22.62
CA PRO A 130 -8.54 -7.18 -23.10
C PRO A 130 -9.18 -6.84 -24.46
N THR A 131 -9.16 -7.79 -25.41
CA THR A 131 -9.73 -7.62 -26.73
C THR A 131 -10.64 -8.83 -27.03
N PRO A 132 -11.94 -8.64 -27.27
CA PRO A 132 -12.68 -7.36 -27.15
C PRO A 132 -12.76 -6.85 -25.72
N ALA A 133 -12.97 -5.53 -25.56
CA ALA A 133 -13.16 -4.94 -24.25
C ALA A 133 -14.36 -5.60 -23.54
N PRO A 134 -14.19 -6.12 -22.31
CA PRO A 134 -15.28 -6.78 -21.60
C PRO A 134 -16.39 -5.79 -21.24
N THR A 135 -17.61 -6.24 -21.27
CA THR A 135 -18.76 -5.46 -20.81
C THR A 135 -19.48 -6.28 -19.71
N PRO A 136 -19.71 -5.76 -18.50
CA PRO A 136 -19.37 -4.40 -18.03
C PRO A 136 -17.96 -4.32 -17.44
N GLY A 137 -17.26 -3.19 -17.71
CA GLY A 137 -16.00 -2.83 -17.06
C GLY A 137 -14.73 -3.45 -17.66
N PRO A 138 -13.54 -3.08 -17.15
CA PRO A 138 -12.26 -3.45 -17.74
C PRO A 138 -11.90 -4.94 -17.57
N CYS A 139 -12.53 -5.64 -16.61
CA CYS A 139 -12.31 -7.06 -16.34
C CYS A 139 -13.63 -7.76 -16.07
N ALA A 140 -14.18 -8.47 -17.05
CA ALA A 140 -15.43 -9.22 -16.86
C ALA A 140 -15.26 -10.29 -15.75
N GLY A 141 -16.02 -10.12 -14.65
CA GLY A 141 -15.98 -11.06 -13.52
C GLY A 141 -14.67 -11.12 -12.74
N GLY A 142 -13.77 -10.16 -12.93
CA GLY A 142 -12.48 -10.08 -12.26
C GLY A 142 -12.16 -8.71 -11.70
N THR A 143 -10.95 -8.57 -11.17
CA THR A 143 -10.41 -7.32 -10.61
C THR A 143 -9.13 -6.90 -11.33
N VAL A 144 -8.84 -5.60 -11.36
CA VAL A 144 -7.61 -5.04 -11.91
C VAL A 144 -6.87 -4.23 -10.85
N GLY A 145 -5.54 -4.10 -11.02
CA GLY A 145 -4.70 -3.40 -10.05
C GLY A 145 -4.20 -4.27 -8.89
N HIS A 146 -4.68 -5.51 -8.80
CA HIS A 146 -4.24 -6.47 -7.79
C HIS A 146 -3.10 -7.40 -8.26
N LEU A 147 -2.84 -7.50 -9.55
CA LEU A 147 -1.90 -8.43 -10.14
C LEU A 147 -0.89 -7.69 -11.00
N PHE A 148 0.39 -7.89 -10.72
CA PHE A 148 1.53 -7.33 -11.46
C PHE A 148 2.44 -8.47 -11.90
N VAL A 149 2.83 -8.46 -13.15
CA VAL A 149 3.67 -9.48 -13.76
C VAL A 149 4.83 -8.81 -14.49
N VAL A 150 6.06 -9.21 -14.21
CA VAL A 150 7.22 -8.84 -15.02
C VAL A 150 7.75 -10.08 -15.75
N THR A 151 8.05 -9.89 -17.02
CA THR A 151 8.71 -10.86 -17.91
C THR A 151 9.98 -10.24 -18.49
N LYS A 152 10.70 -10.97 -19.32
CA LYS A 152 11.83 -10.42 -20.09
C LYS A 152 11.41 -9.29 -21.06
N ASP A 153 10.15 -9.27 -21.48
CA ASP A 153 9.61 -8.37 -22.52
C ASP A 153 8.91 -7.13 -21.93
N GLY A 154 8.69 -7.09 -20.63
CA GLY A 154 8.07 -5.94 -19.97
C GLY A 154 7.19 -6.29 -18.77
N VAL A 155 6.46 -5.28 -18.32
CA VAL A 155 5.53 -5.37 -17.19
C VAL A 155 4.09 -5.37 -17.68
N GLN A 156 3.27 -6.20 -17.07
CA GLN A 156 1.83 -6.30 -17.32
C GLN A 156 1.04 -6.15 -16.03
N ILE A 157 -0.16 -5.57 -16.14
CA ILE A 157 -1.15 -5.49 -15.06
C ILE A 157 -2.42 -6.18 -15.57
N PRO A 158 -2.42 -7.50 -15.63
CA PRO A 158 -3.55 -8.22 -16.20
C PRO A 158 -4.77 -8.20 -15.28
N CYS A 159 -5.92 -8.52 -15.84
CA CYS A 159 -7.09 -8.85 -15.07
C CYS A 159 -6.84 -10.11 -14.22
N LEU A 160 -7.10 -10.00 -12.93
CA LEU A 160 -7.14 -11.14 -12.04
C LEU A 160 -8.55 -11.73 -12.08
N ALA A 161 -8.68 -12.99 -12.46
CA ALA A 161 -9.96 -13.68 -12.45
C ALA A 161 -10.49 -13.84 -11.02
N GLY A 162 -11.78 -13.55 -10.84
CA GLY A 162 -12.44 -13.67 -9.56
C GLY A 162 -12.23 -12.46 -8.61
N PRO A 163 -12.47 -12.65 -7.30
CA PRO A 163 -12.40 -11.59 -6.32
C PRO A 163 -10.96 -11.13 -6.05
N ALA A 164 -10.82 -9.95 -5.43
CA ALA A 164 -9.54 -9.45 -4.96
C ALA A 164 -8.85 -10.46 -4.02
N PRO A 165 -7.51 -10.60 -4.10
CA PRO A 165 -6.79 -11.53 -3.25
C PRO A 165 -6.85 -11.10 -1.77
N GLY A 166 -6.85 -12.06 -0.86
CA GLY A 166 -6.68 -11.82 0.57
C GLY A 166 -5.21 -11.56 0.94
N ALA A 167 -4.99 -11.12 2.19
CA ALA A 167 -3.66 -11.03 2.77
C ALA A 167 -3.00 -12.42 2.86
N ALA A 168 -1.66 -12.45 2.85
CA ALA A 168 -0.90 -13.68 2.98
C ALA A 168 -1.21 -14.41 4.30
N PRO A 169 -1.33 -15.74 4.29
CA PRO A 169 -1.57 -16.52 5.49
C PRO A 169 -0.40 -16.40 6.49
N ALA A 170 -0.68 -16.69 7.77
CA ALA A 170 0.29 -16.53 8.86
C ALA A 170 1.57 -17.34 8.67
N ASN A 171 1.49 -18.49 8.01
CA ASN A 171 2.60 -19.39 7.73
C ASN A 171 3.34 -19.11 6.42
N ALA A 172 2.97 -18.07 5.65
CA ALA A 172 3.69 -17.68 4.44
C ALA A 172 5.15 -17.31 4.76
N LYS A 173 6.08 -17.74 3.91
CA LYS A 173 7.47 -17.29 3.98
C LYS A 173 7.50 -15.77 3.76
N VAL A 174 8.26 -15.05 4.57
CA VAL A 174 8.37 -13.60 4.51
C VAL A 174 9.75 -13.21 3.98
N LEU A 175 9.77 -12.34 2.97
CA LEU A 175 10.98 -11.65 2.55
C LEU A 175 11.13 -10.41 3.43
N ALA A 176 12.07 -10.46 4.39
CA ALA A 176 12.29 -9.38 5.36
C ALA A 176 12.65 -8.05 4.66
N TYR A 177 12.32 -6.92 5.29
CA TYR A 177 12.75 -5.62 4.78
C TYR A 177 14.28 -5.54 4.70
N GLY A 178 14.79 -4.87 3.67
CA GLY A 178 16.22 -4.77 3.38
C GLY A 178 16.82 -6.03 2.76
N THR A 179 16.02 -7.06 2.46
CA THR A 179 16.51 -8.28 1.82
C THR A 179 15.97 -8.44 0.40
N ALA A 180 16.64 -9.28 -0.37
CA ALA A 180 16.25 -9.62 -1.73
C ALA A 180 16.25 -11.13 -1.94
N THR A 181 15.48 -11.59 -2.93
CA THR A 181 15.53 -12.94 -3.46
C THR A 181 15.79 -12.89 -4.96
N SER A 182 16.60 -13.80 -5.49
CA SER A 182 16.89 -13.88 -6.91
C SER A 182 16.83 -15.32 -7.40
N VAL A 183 15.97 -15.56 -8.38
CA VAL A 183 15.72 -16.87 -8.95
C VAL A 183 15.42 -16.72 -10.45
N ASN A 184 15.97 -17.60 -11.30
CA ASN A 184 15.66 -17.65 -12.73
C ASN A 184 15.85 -16.32 -13.49
N GLY A 185 16.78 -15.46 -13.06
CA GLY A 185 17.01 -14.16 -13.68
C GLY A 185 15.98 -13.08 -13.28
N PHE A 186 15.17 -13.34 -12.27
CA PHE A 186 14.29 -12.36 -11.63
C PHE A 186 14.75 -12.08 -10.22
N THR A 187 14.90 -10.80 -9.90
CA THR A 187 15.23 -10.35 -8.55
C THR A 187 14.08 -9.53 -7.97
N CYS A 188 13.64 -9.90 -6.76
CA CYS A 188 12.69 -9.13 -5.98
C CYS A 188 13.34 -8.67 -4.68
N SER A 189 13.18 -7.41 -4.32
CA SER A 189 13.61 -6.83 -3.05
C SER A 189 12.45 -6.31 -2.23
N SER A 190 12.56 -6.43 -0.91
CA SER A 190 11.56 -5.96 0.05
C SER A 190 12.08 -4.76 0.81
N ASP A 191 11.28 -3.70 0.86
CA ASP A 191 11.57 -2.45 1.54
C ASP A 191 10.30 -1.96 2.27
N PRO A 192 10.39 -1.13 3.33
CA PRO A 192 9.22 -0.49 3.94
C PRO A 192 8.33 0.28 2.95
N SER A 193 8.92 0.82 1.88
CA SER A 193 8.22 1.50 0.78
C SER A 193 7.52 0.56 -0.20
N GLY A 194 7.73 -0.77 -0.12
CA GLY A 194 7.09 -1.76 -0.98
C GLY A 194 8.01 -2.86 -1.47
N ILE A 195 7.52 -3.61 -2.47
CA ILE A 195 8.28 -4.64 -3.18
C ILE A 195 8.71 -4.09 -4.54
N LEU A 196 9.98 -4.29 -4.90
CA LEU A 196 10.49 -4.12 -6.25
C LEU A 196 10.77 -5.51 -6.84
N CYS A 197 10.17 -5.85 -7.97
CA CYS A 197 10.56 -7.03 -8.77
C CYS A 197 11.03 -6.61 -10.16
N ARG A 198 12.09 -7.24 -10.66
CA ARG A 198 12.65 -6.98 -12.00
C ARG A 198 13.14 -8.25 -12.66
N HIS A 199 13.19 -8.24 -13.98
CA HIS A 199 13.98 -9.17 -14.79
C HIS A 199 15.41 -8.60 -14.94
N ASP A 200 16.41 -9.33 -14.49
CA ASP A 200 17.77 -8.81 -14.33
C ASP A 200 18.43 -8.40 -15.65
N ALA A 201 18.25 -9.18 -16.71
CA ALA A 201 18.91 -8.92 -17.98
C ALA A 201 18.26 -7.76 -18.78
N SER A 202 16.93 -7.65 -18.80
CA SER A 202 16.25 -6.55 -19.51
C SER A 202 16.09 -5.29 -18.66
N GLY A 203 16.14 -5.40 -17.33
CA GLY A 203 15.89 -4.31 -16.41
C GLY A 203 14.42 -3.94 -16.25
N HIS A 204 13.51 -4.55 -17.03
CA HIS A 204 12.07 -4.38 -16.82
C HIS A 204 11.68 -4.77 -15.41
N GLY A 205 10.79 -4.01 -14.79
CA GLY A 205 10.37 -4.24 -13.43
C GLY A 205 9.24 -3.35 -12.98
N PHE A 206 8.74 -3.64 -11.81
CA PHE A 206 7.74 -2.81 -11.15
C PHE A 206 8.07 -2.63 -9.67
N THR A 207 7.65 -1.51 -9.14
CA THR A 207 7.51 -1.30 -7.70
C THR A 207 6.04 -1.43 -7.32
N LEU A 208 5.74 -2.04 -6.18
CA LEU A 208 4.38 -2.26 -5.71
C LEU A 208 4.28 -1.99 -4.22
N ALA A 209 3.42 -1.07 -3.84
CA ALA A 209 3.11 -0.70 -2.47
C ALA A 209 1.62 -0.42 -2.32
N ARG A 210 1.13 -0.32 -1.09
CA ARG A 210 -0.25 0.05 -0.84
C ARG A 210 -0.59 1.45 -1.39
N ALA A 211 0.33 2.39 -1.30
CA ALA A 211 0.13 3.78 -1.71
C ALA A 211 0.29 4.01 -3.21
N GLY A 212 0.96 3.10 -3.93
CA GLY A 212 1.23 3.29 -5.35
C GLY A 212 2.00 2.15 -5.98
N PHE A 213 2.17 2.23 -7.28
CA PHE A 213 3.03 1.36 -8.06
C PHE A 213 3.84 2.17 -9.08
N GLY A 214 4.90 1.60 -9.60
CA GLY A 214 5.69 2.16 -10.70
C GLY A 214 6.13 1.07 -11.66
N ILE A 215 6.28 1.40 -12.94
CA ILE A 215 6.77 0.50 -14.01
C ILE A 215 8.08 1.07 -14.54
N ARG A 216 9.01 0.20 -14.87
CA ARG A 216 10.32 0.54 -15.46
C ARG A 216 10.73 -0.48 -16.50
#